data_0bc7334f18b7085ead4b09c4228a98f0
#
_entry.id   0bc7334f18b7085ead4b09c4228a98f0
#
_cell.length_a   1.000
_cell.length_b   1.000
_cell.length_c   1.000
_cell.angle_alpha   90.00
_cell.angle_beta   90.00
_cell.angle_gamma   90.00
#
_symmetry.space_group_name_H-M   'P 1'
#
loop_
_entity.id
_entity.type
_entity.pdbx_description
1 polymer ?
#
loop_
_entity_poly.entity_id
_entity_poly.type
_entity_poly.pdbx_seq_one_letter_code
_entity_poly.pdbx_strand_id
1 'polypeptide(L)'
;MAPTTNPRQPQRLASSVASATTAGPHPKSRSETTSGTECPDCVDGELLTDDGVTYCNGCGVVVEDSPIEHSEPQWRDYKDRRLGPKQSQQWVNTGTTITRSVHGETDRLSRYNERLQSDERSLVSGLRELRDVAAAVELSHPIRERAAYWYRQTVQNGLLKGRSIEGFAAACVFLSARERRYPMTLSRLAPYSALSESKIRNHVSILRVEFEPSIPPARPQDFLPSIVSELKFGPDVERNASGYLTKATDEELHIGKHPAAVAATAVYAAAIDLDLPVNQQAVAEAADVSTVTISRHYQDIRELSPA
;
A
#
# COMPACT_ATOMS: atom_id res chain seq x y z
N MET A 1 -59.56 -23.16 14.87
CA MET A 1 -60.09 -21.80 14.82
C MET A 1 -59.01 -20.88 14.31
N ALA A 2 -59.05 -20.56 13.05
CA ALA A 2 -58.43 -19.38 12.42
C ALA A 2 -59.46 -18.24 12.56
N PRO A 3 -59.25 -17.01 12.12
CA PRO A 3 -58.12 -16.35 11.45
C PRO A 3 -57.82 -14.94 12.03
N THR A 4 -56.88 -14.21 11.52
CA THR A 4 -57.13 -12.99 10.72
C THR A 4 -55.85 -12.32 10.27
N THR A 5 -55.71 -12.26 9.00
CA THR A 5 -55.03 -11.34 8.07
C THR A 5 -55.19 -9.88 8.40
N ASN A 6 -54.13 -9.05 8.16
CA ASN A 6 -54.25 -7.93 7.24
C ASN A 6 -52.90 -7.31 6.82
N PRO A 7 -52.61 -7.18 5.52
CA PRO A 7 -51.48 -6.42 5.01
C PRO A 7 -51.94 -5.01 4.60
N ARG A 8 -51.19 -3.99 4.97
CA ARG A 8 -51.31 -2.63 4.38
C ARG A 8 -50.11 -2.33 3.50
N GLN A 9 -50.35 -2.37 2.21
CA GLN A 9 -49.52 -1.66 1.21
C GLN A 9 -49.80 -0.17 1.29
N PRO A 10 -48.81 0.70 1.09
CA PRO A 10 -49.07 2.07 0.64
C PRO A 10 -48.85 2.20 -0.86
N GLN A 11 -49.80 2.84 -1.45
CA GLN A 11 -50.01 3.16 -2.84
C GLN A 11 -48.91 4.09 -3.38
N ARG A 12 -48.50 3.82 -4.62
CA ARG A 12 -47.71 4.71 -5.47
C ARG A 12 -48.57 5.91 -5.88
N LEU A 13 -48.09 7.11 -5.62
CA LEU A 13 -48.55 8.31 -6.30
C LEU A 13 -47.48 8.71 -7.30
N ALA A 14 -47.82 8.58 -8.57
CA ALA A 14 -47.11 9.16 -9.67
C ALA A 14 -47.47 10.64 -9.76
N SER A 15 -46.50 11.51 -9.81
CA SER A 15 -46.67 12.85 -10.34
C SER A 15 -45.44 13.22 -11.16
N SER A 16 -45.73 13.27 -12.45
CA SER A 16 -44.92 13.89 -13.50
C SER A 16 -44.77 15.39 -13.25
N VAL A 17 -43.57 15.92 -13.23
CA VAL A 17 -43.35 17.33 -13.57
C VAL A 17 -42.10 17.45 -14.43
N ALA A 18 -42.30 18.21 -15.47
CA ALA A 18 -41.48 18.43 -16.63
C ALA A 18 -40.17 19.16 -16.39
N SER A 19 -39.28 18.95 -17.33
CA SER A 19 -38.11 19.66 -17.76
C SER A 19 -38.06 21.16 -17.49
N ALA A 20 -36.94 21.63 -16.96
CA ALA A 20 -36.36 22.92 -17.33
C ALA A 20 -34.83 22.85 -17.25
N THR A 21 -34.26 22.76 -18.40
CA THR A 21 -32.84 22.96 -18.70
C THR A 21 -32.50 24.41 -18.48
N THR A 22 -31.56 24.73 -17.60
CA THR A 22 -30.78 25.95 -17.72
C THR A 22 -29.36 25.64 -17.21
N ALA A 23 -28.49 25.36 -18.14
CA ALA A 23 -27.07 25.36 -17.92
C ALA A 23 -26.60 26.78 -17.63
N GLY A 24 -26.26 27.07 -16.38
CA GLY A 24 -25.49 28.24 -16.02
C GLY A 24 -24.02 28.02 -16.34
N PRO A 25 -23.28 29.04 -16.74
CA PRO A 25 -21.89 28.89 -17.11
C PRO A 25 -21.03 28.52 -15.90
N HIS A 26 -20.26 27.46 -16.05
CA HIS A 26 -19.18 27.15 -15.13
C HIS A 26 -18.26 28.37 -14.96
N PRO A 27 -17.89 28.75 -13.75
CA PRO A 27 -16.83 29.74 -13.58
C PRO A 27 -15.55 29.09 -14.12
N LYS A 28 -15.01 29.70 -15.18
CA LYS A 28 -13.65 29.42 -15.66
C LYS A 28 -12.72 29.68 -14.49
N SER A 29 -12.00 28.65 -14.07
CA SER A 29 -10.88 28.75 -13.16
C SER A 29 -9.91 29.78 -13.74
N ARG A 30 -9.73 30.85 -13.00
CA ARG A 30 -8.82 31.94 -13.36
C ARG A 30 -7.43 31.37 -13.07
N SER A 31 -6.69 31.08 -14.13
CA SER A 31 -5.28 30.79 -14.05
C SER A 31 -4.57 31.99 -13.41
N GLU A 32 -4.11 31.85 -12.18
CA GLU A 32 -3.24 32.82 -11.56
C GLU A 32 -1.87 32.71 -12.22
N THR A 33 -1.59 33.62 -13.12
CA THR A 33 -0.29 33.80 -13.74
C THR A 33 0.66 34.39 -12.69
N THR A 34 1.48 33.54 -12.07
CA THR A 34 2.61 34.02 -11.28
C THR A 34 3.72 34.41 -12.24
N SER A 35 3.82 35.71 -12.48
CA SER A 35 4.89 36.34 -13.25
C SER A 35 6.22 36.22 -12.54
N GLY A 36 7.21 35.56 -13.18
CA GLY A 36 8.60 35.85 -12.89
C GLY A 36 9.48 34.71 -12.43
N THR A 37 9.40 33.54 -13.08
CA THR A 37 10.52 32.58 -13.01
C THR A 37 10.78 32.05 -14.42
N GLU A 38 11.97 32.26 -14.92
CA GLU A 38 12.41 31.74 -16.21
C GLU A 38 12.51 30.22 -16.16
N CYS A 39 12.14 29.56 -17.24
CA CYS A 39 12.24 28.10 -17.33
C CYS A 39 13.72 27.67 -17.26
N PRO A 40 14.09 26.65 -16.48
CA PRO A 40 15.47 26.18 -16.39
C PRO A 40 16.00 25.56 -17.68
N ASP A 41 15.11 25.05 -18.56
CA ASP A 41 15.49 24.32 -19.76
C ASP A 41 15.32 25.11 -21.06
N CYS A 42 14.47 26.13 -21.10
CA CYS A 42 14.31 26.97 -22.29
C CYS A 42 14.21 28.45 -21.93
N VAL A 43 14.74 29.33 -22.82
CA VAL A 43 14.84 30.78 -22.58
C VAL A 43 13.53 31.52 -22.81
N ASP A 44 12.59 30.93 -23.57
CA ASP A 44 11.38 31.63 -24.06
C ASP A 44 10.07 31.10 -23.43
N GLY A 45 10.14 30.20 -22.45
CA GLY A 45 8.97 29.56 -21.85
C GLY A 45 8.50 30.24 -20.56
N GLU A 46 7.21 30.57 -20.48
CA GLU A 46 6.56 31.00 -19.25
C GLU A 46 6.15 29.82 -18.39
N LEU A 47 6.37 29.94 -17.07
CA LEU A 47 5.92 28.93 -16.10
C LEU A 47 4.44 29.13 -15.78
N LEU A 48 3.66 28.11 -15.98
CA LEU A 48 2.24 28.06 -15.63
C LEU A 48 2.04 27.09 -14.47
N THR A 49 1.24 27.52 -13.51
CA THR A 49 0.83 26.63 -12.39
C THR A 49 -0.64 26.26 -12.56
N ASP A 50 -0.90 24.96 -12.66
CA ASP A 50 -2.25 24.41 -12.74
C ASP A 50 -2.35 23.21 -11.79
N ASP A 51 -3.38 23.18 -10.95
CA ASP A 51 -3.63 22.15 -9.93
C ASP A 51 -2.41 21.82 -9.02
N GLY A 52 -1.55 22.80 -8.73
CA GLY A 52 -0.36 22.64 -7.90
C GLY A 52 0.87 22.09 -8.64
N VAL A 53 0.78 21.92 -9.94
CA VAL A 53 1.90 21.57 -10.81
C VAL A 53 2.36 22.80 -11.58
N THR A 54 3.63 23.16 -11.45
CA THR A 54 4.23 24.25 -12.21
C THR A 54 5.00 23.67 -13.41
N TYR A 55 4.55 23.99 -14.61
CA TYR A 55 5.17 23.51 -15.84
C TYR A 55 5.44 24.65 -16.83
N CYS A 56 6.39 24.43 -17.71
CA CYS A 56 6.73 25.39 -18.75
C CYS A 56 5.80 25.24 -19.97
N ASN A 57 5.21 26.35 -20.42
CA ASN A 57 4.35 26.38 -21.61
C ASN A 57 5.13 26.17 -22.94
N GLY A 58 6.44 26.44 -22.94
CA GLY A 58 7.27 26.31 -24.15
C GLY A 58 7.83 24.90 -24.37
N CYS A 59 8.43 24.29 -23.34
CA CYS A 59 9.09 22.98 -23.45
C CYS A 59 8.37 21.86 -22.68
N GLY A 60 7.34 22.18 -21.86
CA GLY A 60 6.58 21.17 -21.11
C GLY A 60 7.29 20.60 -19.89
N VAL A 61 8.48 21.12 -19.53
CA VAL A 61 9.19 20.64 -18.34
C VAL A 61 8.40 21.00 -17.07
N VAL A 62 8.23 20.05 -16.17
CA VAL A 62 7.63 20.25 -14.86
C VAL A 62 8.74 20.70 -13.92
N VAL A 63 8.63 21.93 -13.41
CA VAL A 63 9.62 22.54 -12.52
C VAL A 63 9.32 22.24 -11.06
N GLU A 64 8.04 22.22 -10.71
CA GLU A 64 7.59 21.94 -9.36
C GLU A 64 6.33 21.08 -9.41
N ASP A 65 6.41 19.92 -8.80
CA ASP A 65 5.30 19.00 -8.60
C ASP A 65 5.03 18.93 -7.09
N SER A 66 4.26 19.87 -6.62
CA SER A 66 3.76 19.87 -5.25
C SER A 66 2.26 19.66 -5.26
N PRO A 67 1.77 18.41 -5.35
CA PRO A 67 0.36 18.12 -5.14
C PRO A 67 0.04 18.36 -3.66
N ILE A 68 0.02 19.64 -3.26
CA ILE A 68 -0.48 20.02 -1.95
C ILE A 68 -1.99 19.82 -2.03
N GLU A 69 -2.47 18.72 -1.52
CA GLU A 69 -3.86 18.61 -1.16
C GLU A 69 -4.15 19.60 -0.04
N HIS A 70 -4.40 20.85 -0.40
CA HIS A 70 -4.90 21.88 0.52
C HIS A 70 -6.34 21.65 0.94
N SER A 71 -6.90 20.52 0.60
CA SER A 71 -8.24 20.17 0.99
C SER A 71 -8.25 19.71 2.43
N GLU A 72 -8.16 20.65 3.36
CA GLU A 72 -8.76 20.43 4.66
C GLU A 72 -10.20 19.97 4.46
N PRO A 73 -10.70 19.01 5.28
CA PRO A 73 -12.08 18.60 5.20
C PRO A 73 -12.96 19.82 5.40
N GLN A 74 -13.46 20.39 4.31
CA GLN A 74 -14.39 21.50 4.37
C GLN A 74 -15.71 20.94 4.88
N TRP A 75 -16.01 21.22 6.10
CA TRP A 75 -17.31 20.99 6.70
C TRP A 75 -18.30 21.89 5.98
N ARG A 76 -19.02 21.35 5.03
CA ARG A 76 -20.20 21.99 4.47
C ARG A 76 -21.39 21.70 5.36
N ASP A 77 -22.33 22.65 5.31
CA ASP A 77 -23.52 22.70 6.11
C ASP A 77 -24.24 21.33 6.20
N TYR A 78 -24.90 21.05 7.31
CA TYR A 78 -25.57 19.83 7.72
C TYR A 78 -26.39 19.11 6.62
N LYS A 79 -26.87 19.84 5.63
CA LYS A 79 -27.64 19.29 4.50
C LYS A 79 -26.78 18.79 3.33
N ASP A 80 -25.56 19.25 3.21
CA ASP A 80 -24.66 18.90 2.14
C ASP A 80 -23.57 17.99 2.69
N ARG A 81 -23.85 16.71 2.80
CA ARG A 81 -22.96 15.63 3.27
C ARG A 81 -21.79 15.40 2.31
N ARG A 82 -21.04 16.39 2.05
CA ARG A 82 -19.94 16.22 1.21
C ARG A 82 -18.67 16.43 2.00
N LEU A 83 -18.26 15.67 2.37
CA LEU A 83 -17.20 14.82 2.05
C LEU A 83 -16.05 15.63 1.46
N GLY A 84 -15.17 16.06 2.34
CA GLY A 84 -13.81 16.37 1.98
C GLY A 84 -13.14 15.16 1.28
N PRO A 85 -11.91 15.28 0.83
CA PRO A 85 -11.16 14.18 0.24
C PRO A 85 -11.23 12.97 1.16
N LYS A 86 -11.20 11.78 0.57
CA LYS A 86 -11.22 10.53 1.33
C LYS A 86 -10.17 10.61 2.43
N GLN A 87 -10.61 10.55 3.68
CA GLN A 87 -9.67 10.52 4.79
C GLN A 87 -8.72 9.35 4.60
N SER A 88 -7.41 9.62 4.70
CA SER A 88 -6.40 8.58 4.69
C SER A 88 -6.71 7.54 5.75
N GLN A 89 -6.60 6.26 5.41
CA GLN A 89 -6.76 5.17 6.37
C GLN A 89 -5.70 5.20 7.48
N GLN A 90 -4.60 5.89 7.23
CA GLN A 90 -3.52 6.10 8.20
C GLN A 90 -3.83 7.21 9.21
N TRP A 91 -4.86 8.01 8.93
CA TRP A 91 -5.22 9.13 9.79
C TRP A 91 -6.02 8.65 11.00
N VAL A 92 -5.67 9.15 12.16
CA VAL A 92 -6.36 8.88 13.42
C VAL A 92 -6.82 10.20 14.01
N ASN A 93 -8.12 10.31 14.26
CA ASN A 93 -8.64 11.43 15.01
C ASN A 93 -8.33 11.21 16.49
N THR A 94 -7.28 11.86 16.96
CA THR A 94 -6.94 11.91 18.40
C THR A 94 -7.76 12.99 19.10
N GLY A 95 -9.07 12.89 19.10
CA GLY A 95 -9.98 13.87 19.68
C GLY A 95 -9.50 14.49 21.02
N THR A 96 -10.21 15.45 21.53
CA THR A 96 -9.87 16.12 22.80
C THR A 96 -9.91 15.12 23.96
N THR A 97 -8.79 14.95 24.66
CA THR A 97 -8.72 14.09 25.84
C THR A 97 -9.37 14.79 27.03
N ILE A 98 -10.46 14.24 27.56
CA ILE A 98 -11.08 14.73 28.77
C ILE A 98 -10.29 14.17 29.98
N THR A 99 -9.52 15.03 30.62
CA THR A 99 -8.76 14.67 31.81
C THR A 99 -9.69 14.57 33.03
N ARG A 100 -9.37 13.66 33.95
CA ARG A 100 -10.15 13.46 35.17
C ARG A 100 -10.26 14.76 35.94
N SER A 101 -11.49 15.23 36.17
CA SER A 101 -11.73 16.40 37.05
C SER A 101 -11.54 16.04 38.51
N VAL A 102 -10.93 16.95 39.27
CA VAL A 102 -10.72 16.79 40.69
C VAL A 102 -12.03 16.84 41.49
N HIS A 103 -13.14 17.25 40.89
CA HIS A 103 -14.44 17.50 41.53
C HIS A 103 -15.55 16.49 41.24
N GLY A 104 -15.25 15.28 40.76
CA GLY A 104 -16.20 14.15 40.80
C GLY A 104 -17.37 14.16 39.83
N GLU A 105 -17.78 15.29 39.27
CA GLU A 105 -18.96 15.36 38.36
C GLU A 105 -18.73 14.77 36.95
N THR A 106 -17.49 14.61 36.56
CA THR A 106 -17.11 14.10 35.22
C THR A 106 -16.76 12.60 35.21
N ASP A 107 -16.99 11.88 36.30
CA ASP A 107 -16.53 10.49 36.47
C ASP A 107 -17.14 9.53 35.44
N ARG A 108 -18.39 9.76 35.01
CA ARG A 108 -19.04 8.95 33.98
C ARG A 108 -18.47 9.24 32.58
N LEU A 109 -18.25 10.50 32.25
CA LEU A 109 -17.67 10.94 30.98
C LEU A 109 -16.20 10.53 30.90
N SER A 110 -15.45 10.64 31.99
CA SER A 110 -14.07 10.20 32.11
C SER A 110 -13.94 8.69 31.88
N ARG A 111 -14.79 7.88 32.53
CA ARG A 111 -14.81 6.41 32.33
C ARG A 111 -15.25 6.01 30.93
N TYR A 112 -16.20 6.70 30.36
CA TYR A 112 -16.62 6.48 28.96
C TYR A 112 -15.50 6.82 27.99
N ASN A 113 -14.83 7.95 28.21
CA ASN A 113 -13.69 8.40 27.43
C ASN A 113 -12.47 7.45 27.60
N GLU A 114 -12.22 6.95 28.82
CA GLU A 114 -11.18 5.92 29.06
C GLU A 114 -11.44 4.61 28.29
N ARG A 115 -12.70 4.19 28.15
CA ARG A 115 -13.08 3.02 27.35
C ARG A 115 -12.89 3.26 25.86
N LEU A 116 -13.36 4.39 25.35
CA LEU A 116 -13.14 4.78 23.95
C LEU A 116 -11.66 4.92 23.64
N GLN A 117 -10.89 5.53 24.56
CA GLN A 117 -9.44 5.68 24.41
C GLN A 117 -8.68 4.35 24.46
N SER A 118 -9.20 3.29 25.09
CA SER A 118 -8.50 1.99 25.09
C SER A 118 -8.49 1.37 23.69
N ASP A 119 -9.60 1.41 22.99
CA ASP A 119 -9.71 0.90 21.63
C ASP A 119 -9.00 1.83 20.63
N GLU A 120 -9.11 3.14 20.85
CA GLU A 120 -8.38 4.14 20.08
C GLU A 120 -6.86 4.06 20.32
N ARG A 121 -6.39 3.79 21.53
CA ARG A 121 -4.94 3.59 21.81
C ARG A 121 -4.36 2.43 21.01
N SER A 122 -5.06 1.31 20.96
CA SER A 122 -4.61 0.16 20.17
C SER A 122 -4.56 0.49 18.68
N LEU A 123 -5.54 1.27 18.20
CA LEU A 123 -5.56 1.74 16.83
C LEU A 123 -4.42 2.72 16.54
N VAL A 124 -4.24 3.74 17.39
CA VAL A 124 -3.17 4.74 17.24
C VAL A 124 -1.79 4.10 17.30
N SER A 125 -1.56 3.25 18.31
CA SER A 125 -0.28 2.55 18.49
C SER A 125 0.05 1.67 17.27
N GLY A 126 -0.91 0.88 16.80
CA GLY A 126 -0.66 0.00 15.68
C GLY A 126 -0.54 0.70 14.33
N LEU A 127 -1.29 1.78 14.10
CA LEU A 127 -1.10 2.59 12.88
C LEU A 127 0.24 3.33 12.88
N ARG A 128 0.77 3.71 14.06
CA ARG A 128 2.11 4.26 14.19
C ARG A 128 3.15 3.20 13.84
N GLU A 129 3.07 2.03 14.47
CA GLU A 129 3.97 0.91 14.20
C GLU A 129 3.95 0.50 12.72
N LEU A 130 2.75 0.40 12.14
CA LEU A 130 2.56 0.12 10.72
C LEU A 130 3.28 1.15 9.84
N ARG A 131 3.17 2.43 10.17
CA ARG A 131 3.83 3.51 9.44
C ARG A 131 5.34 3.40 9.54
N ASP A 132 5.87 3.14 10.74
CA ASP A 132 7.29 3.04 11.00
C ASP A 132 7.89 1.84 10.24
N VAL A 133 7.24 0.67 10.31
CA VAL A 133 7.64 -0.54 9.55
C VAL A 133 7.55 -0.31 8.05
N ALA A 134 6.44 0.28 7.58
CA ALA A 134 6.24 0.52 6.14
C ALA A 134 7.19 1.58 5.57
N ALA A 135 7.60 2.56 6.38
CA ALA A 135 8.61 3.55 6.01
C ALA A 135 10.00 2.92 5.93
N ALA A 136 10.36 2.06 6.90
CA ALA A 136 11.65 1.36 6.93
C ALA A 136 11.87 0.45 5.72
N VAL A 137 10.79 -0.08 5.14
CA VAL A 137 10.81 -0.93 3.93
C VAL A 137 10.51 -0.14 2.66
N GLU A 138 10.38 1.19 2.77
CA GLU A 138 10.14 2.12 1.64
C GLU A 138 8.90 1.78 0.81
N LEU A 139 7.81 1.36 1.46
CA LEU A 139 6.59 1.02 0.76
C LEU A 139 5.88 2.26 0.20
N SER A 140 5.33 2.12 -0.99
CA SER A 140 4.54 3.15 -1.65
C SER A 140 3.26 3.49 -0.86
N HIS A 141 2.76 4.72 -1.02
CA HIS A 141 1.56 5.21 -0.34
C HIS A 141 0.34 4.28 -0.51
N PRO A 142 0.00 3.75 -1.71
CA PRO A 142 -1.14 2.86 -1.88
C PRO A 142 -1.05 1.56 -1.08
N ILE A 143 0.16 1.03 -0.88
CA ILE A 143 0.38 -0.17 -0.05
C ILE A 143 0.16 0.17 1.42
N ARG A 144 0.68 1.33 1.88
CA ARG A 144 0.50 1.81 3.26
C ARG A 144 -0.98 2.05 3.61
N GLU A 145 -1.72 2.67 2.69
CA GLU A 145 -3.17 2.87 2.85
C GLU A 145 -3.92 1.53 2.97
N ARG A 146 -3.56 0.58 2.13
CA ARG A 146 -4.18 -0.76 2.19
C ARG A 146 -3.83 -1.50 3.47
N ALA A 147 -2.59 -1.36 3.96
CA ALA A 147 -2.18 -1.93 5.23
C ALA A 147 -2.96 -1.32 6.41
N ALA A 148 -3.14 0.00 6.41
CA ALA A 148 -3.93 0.69 7.41
C ALA A 148 -5.42 0.27 7.37
N TYR A 149 -5.98 0.04 6.18
CA TYR A 149 -7.31 -0.52 6.04
C TYR A 149 -7.43 -1.90 6.71
N TRP A 150 -6.52 -2.84 6.42
CA TRP A 150 -6.52 -4.16 7.04
C TRP A 150 -6.35 -4.10 8.56
N TYR A 151 -5.50 -3.18 9.03
CA TYR A 151 -5.31 -3.01 10.47
C TYR A 151 -6.58 -2.49 11.16
N ARG A 152 -7.31 -1.54 10.55
CA ARG A 152 -8.60 -1.07 11.06
C ARG A 152 -9.63 -2.20 11.12
N GLN A 153 -9.71 -3.03 10.10
CA GLN A 153 -10.59 -4.22 10.11
C GLN A 153 -10.20 -5.19 11.25
N THR A 154 -8.90 -5.36 11.49
CA THR A 154 -8.39 -6.20 12.59
C THR A 154 -8.84 -5.68 13.97
N VAL A 155 -8.80 -4.35 14.16
CA VAL A 155 -9.28 -3.71 15.40
C VAL A 155 -10.80 -3.86 15.54
N GLN A 156 -11.55 -3.56 14.48
CA GLN A 156 -13.02 -3.63 14.48
C GLN A 156 -13.54 -5.04 14.77
N ASN A 157 -12.88 -6.08 14.24
CA ASN A 157 -13.23 -7.47 14.50
C ASN A 157 -12.68 -8.01 15.84
N GLY A 158 -12.03 -7.15 16.63
CA GLY A 158 -11.56 -7.51 17.96
C GLY A 158 -10.42 -8.54 17.99
N LEU A 159 -9.69 -8.72 16.87
CA LEU A 159 -8.62 -9.72 16.74
C LEU A 159 -7.39 -9.40 17.59
N LEU A 160 -7.27 -8.17 18.10
CA LEU A 160 -6.15 -7.75 18.94
C LEU A 160 -6.23 -8.29 20.37
N LYS A 161 -7.37 -8.80 20.83
CA LYS A 161 -7.56 -9.27 22.20
C LYS A 161 -6.55 -10.37 22.57
N GLY A 162 -5.66 -10.09 23.53
CA GLY A 162 -4.64 -11.03 23.98
C GLY A 162 -3.50 -11.30 22.98
N ARG A 163 -3.34 -10.45 21.99
CA ARG A 163 -2.32 -10.61 20.93
C ARG A 163 -1.50 -9.33 20.75
N SER A 164 -0.34 -9.46 20.09
CA SER A 164 0.59 -8.34 19.87
C SER A 164 0.06 -7.37 18.80
N ILE A 165 0.04 -6.08 19.13
CA ILE A 165 -0.31 -4.98 18.24
C ILE A 165 0.72 -4.89 17.11
N GLU A 166 2.00 -4.97 17.46
CA GLU A 166 3.12 -4.91 16.53
C GLU A 166 3.07 -6.08 15.52
N GLY A 167 2.68 -7.27 16.00
CA GLY A 167 2.54 -8.44 15.14
C GLY A 167 1.46 -8.28 14.08
N PHE A 168 0.32 -7.73 14.44
CA PHE A 168 -0.73 -7.45 13.47
C PHE A 168 -0.38 -6.28 12.55
N ALA A 169 0.31 -5.24 13.04
CA ALA A 169 0.78 -4.15 12.21
C ALA A 169 1.73 -4.67 11.11
N ALA A 170 2.75 -5.45 11.48
CA ALA A 170 3.68 -6.08 10.54
C ALA A 170 2.96 -7.06 9.58
N ALA A 171 2.01 -7.85 10.08
CA ALA A 171 1.24 -8.78 9.27
C ALA A 171 0.36 -8.05 8.23
N CYS A 172 -0.27 -6.92 8.60
CA CYS A 172 -1.05 -6.10 7.68
C CYS A 172 -0.17 -5.47 6.59
N VAL A 173 1.05 -5.02 6.93
CA VAL A 173 2.03 -4.52 5.96
C VAL A 173 2.40 -5.61 4.97
N PHE A 174 2.77 -6.80 5.46
CA PHE A 174 3.10 -7.94 4.60
C PHE A 174 1.94 -8.35 3.69
N LEU A 175 0.74 -8.45 4.24
CA LEU A 175 -0.47 -8.84 3.51
C LEU A 175 -0.74 -7.87 2.35
N SER A 176 -0.66 -6.57 2.62
CA SER A 176 -0.92 -5.51 1.64
C SER A 176 0.15 -5.45 0.54
N ALA A 177 1.43 -5.67 0.90
CA ALA A 177 2.51 -5.79 -0.06
C ALA A 177 2.25 -6.97 -1.01
N ARG A 178 1.87 -8.12 -0.48
CA ARG A 178 1.56 -9.32 -1.26
C ARG A 178 0.32 -9.15 -2.15
N GLU A 179 -0.72 -8.50 -1.66
CA GLU A 179 -1.92 -8.19 -2.43
C GLU A 179 -1.59 -7.32 -3.67
N ARG A 180 -0.64 -6.41 -3.52
CA ARG A 180 -0.15 -5.52 -4.58
C ARG A 180 1.03 -6.08 -5.39
N ARG A 181 1.37 -7.36 -5.21
CA ARG A 181 2.49 -8.05 -5.86
C ARG A 181 3.85 -7.40 -5.61
N TYR A 182 3.96 -6.66 -4.51
CA TYR A 182 5.25 -6.10 -4.11
C TYR A 182 6.16 -7.23 -3.59
N PRO A 183 7.42 -7.30 -4.03
CA PRO A 183 8.36 -8.37 -3.66
C PRO A 183 8.76 -8.24 -2.18
N MET A 184 7.99 -8.85 -1.29
CA MET A 184 8.20 -8.83 0.15
C MET A 184 8.38 -10.25 0.69
N THR A 185 9.48 -10.47 1.40
CA THR A 185 9.72 -11.66 2.22
C THR A 185 9.47 -11.35 3.69
N LEU A 186 9.15 -12.37 4.49
CA LEU A 186 8.99 -12.18 5.93
C LEU A 186 10.32 -11.90 6.62
N SER A 187 11.42 -12.47 6.12
CA SER A 187 12.77 -12.23 6.60
C SER A 187 13.20 -10.79 6.39
N ARG A 188 12.86 -10.18 5.25
CA ARG A 188 13.12 -8.75 5.00
C ARG A 188 12.31 -7.83 5.91
N LEU A 189 11.11 -8.26 6.31
CA LEU A 189 10.23 -7.47 7.18
C LEU A 189 10.58 -7.60 8.67
N ALA A 190 10.99 -8.80 9.11
CA ALA A 190 11.21 -9.12 10.52
C ALA A 190 12.19 -8.18 11.25
N PRO A 191 13.32 -7.74 10.66
CA PRO A 191 14.26 -6.82 11.32
C PRO A 191 13.66 -5.47 11.72
N TYR A 192 12.63 -5.02 11.01
CA TYR A 192 11.96 -3.73 11.24
C TYR A 192 10.74 -3.84 12.15
N SER A 193 10.40 -5.05 12.59
CA SER A 193 9.36 -5.31 13.57
C SER A 193 9.97 -5.83 14.87
N ALA A 194 9.30 -5.62 15.98
CA ALA A 194 9.74 -6.14 17.28
C ALA A 194 9.58 -7.65 17.43
N LEU A 195 9.25 -8.37 16.35
CA LEU A 195 8.88 -9.78 16.37
C LEU A 195 9.67 -10.64 15.40
N SER A 196 9.84 -11.92 15.76
CA SER A 196 10.44 -12.92 14.88
C SER A 196 9.52 -13.25 13.69
N GLU A 197 10.12 -13.68 12.58
CA GLU A 197 9.42 -14.09 11.37
C GLU A 197 8.29 -15.10 11.62
N SER A 198 8.52 -16.08 12.49
CA SER A 198 7.52 -17.10 12.83
C SER A 198 6.29 -16.51 13.52
N LYS A 199 6.47 -15.51 14.38
CA LYS A 199 5.36 -14.80 15.02
C LYS A 199 4.58 -13.95 14.02
N ILE A 200 5.26 -13.25 13.12
CA ILE A 200 4.59 -12.48 12.06
C ILE A 200 3.79 -13.42 11.16
N ARG A 201 4.38 -14.58 10.77
CA ARG A 201 3.70 -15.60 9.96
C ARG A 201 2.40 -16.09 10.60
N ASN A 202 2.41 -16.30 11.92
CA ASN A 202 1.21 -16.69 12.65
C ASN A 202 0.11 -15.61 12.57
N HIS A 203 0.47 -14.32 12.73
CA HIS A 203 -0.51 -13.23 12.59
C HIS A 203 -1.03 -13.12 11.14
N VAL A 204 -0.17 -13.31 10.13
CA VAL A 204 -0.59 -13.37 8.72
C VAL A 204 -1.58 -14.51 8.50
N SER A 205 -1.34 -15.68 9.09
CA SER A 205 -2.26 -16.82 8.97
C SER A 205 -3.62 -16.53 9.59
N ILE A 206 -3.67 -15.83 10.73
CA ILE A 206 -4.92 -15.41 11.36
C ILE A 206 -5.68 -14.45 10.44
N LEU A 207 -5.00 -13.44 9.89
CA LEU A 207 -5.64 -12.48 8.96
C LEU A 207 -6.16 -13.17 7.70
N ARG A 208 -5.44 -14.17 7.19
CA ARG A 208 -5.87 -14.94 6.01
C ARG A 208 -7.13 -15.74 6.26
N VAL A 209 -7.25 -16.34 7.44
CA VAL A 209 -8.43 -17.13 7.82
C VAL A 209 -9.62 -16.23 8.08
N GLU A 210 -9.41 -15.08 8.73
CA GLU A 210 -10.50 -14.19 9.12
C GLU A 210 -11.07 -13.38 7.96
N PHE A 211 -10.20 -12.88 7.08
CA PHE A 211 -10.61 -11.96 6.02
C PHE A 211 -10.64 -12.59 4.63
N GLU A 212 -10.13 -13.79 4.47
CA GLU A 212 -10.03 -14.49 3.18
C GLU A 212 -9.58 -13.59 2.02
N PRO A 213 -8.51 -12.79 2.22
CA PRO A 213 -8.09 -11.82 1.21
C PRO A 213 -7.66 -12.52 -0.07
N SER A 214 -8.09 -11.99 -1.22
CA SER A 214 -7.64 -12.48 -2.52
C SER A 214 -6.18 -12.11 -2.76
N ILE A 215 -5.24 -12.95 -2.28
CA ILE A 215 -3.81 -12.73 -2.45
C ILE A 215 -3.30 -13.64 -3.56
N PRO A 216 -2.81 -13.07 -4.67
CA PRO A 216 -2.22 -13.87 -5.72
C PRO A 216 -0.94 -14.56 -5.22
N PRO A 217 -0.60 -15.75 -5.74
CA PRO A 217 0.69 -16.37 -5.44
C PRO A 217 1.83 -15.46 -5.89
N ALA A 218 2.96 -15.49 -5.16
CA ALA A 218 4.14 -14.75 -5.56
C ALA A 218 4.71 -15.34 -6.83
N ARG A 219 5.02 -14.50 -7.78
CA ARG A 219 5.70 -14.90 -9.01
C ARG A 219 7.18 -14.58 -8.89
N PRO A 220 8.09 -15.41 -9.43
CA PRO A 220 9.51 -15.08 -9.45
C PRO A 220 9.78 -13.73 -10.14
N GLN A 221 9.04 -13.40 -11.20
CA GLN A 221 9.18 -12.13 -11.92
C GLN A 221 8.96 -10.90 -11.04
N ASP A 222 8.11 -10.99 -10.01
CA ASP A 222 7.82 -9.87 -9.12
C ASP A 222 9.07 -9.43 -8.30
N PHE A 223 10.03 -10.36 -8.08
CA PHE A 223 11.27 -10.11 -7.33
C PHE A 223 12.42 -9.59 -8.19
N LEU A 224 12.34 -9.75 -9.50
CA LEU A 224 13.44 -9.47 -10.42
C LEU A 224 13.94 -8.01 -10.35
N PRO A 225 13.06 -6.97 -10.47
CA PRO A 225 13.52 -5.58 -10.45
C PRO A 225 14.23 -5.20 -9.15
N SER A 226 13.75 -5.71 -8.01
CA SER A 226 14.33 -5.44 -6.69
C SER A 226 15.76 -5.99 -6.60
N ILE A 227 15.98 -7.24 -7.02
CA ILE A 227 17.28 -7.90 -6.97
C ILE A 227 18.27 -7.21 -7.92
N VAL A 228 17.84 -6.90 -9.15
CA VAL A 228 18.67 -6.23 -10.16
C VAL A 228 19.09 -4.84 -9.70
N SER A 229 18.15 -4.08 -9.13
CA SER A 229 18.39 -2.74 -8.58
C SER A 229 19.37 -2.77 -7.40
N GLU A 230 19.24 -3.70 -6.48
CA GLU A 230 20.08 -3.84 -5.30
C GLU A 230 21.53 -4.21 -5.69
N LEU A 231 21.68 -5.06 -6.69
CA LEU A 231 22.98 -5.44 -7.27
C LEU A 231 23.55 -4.39 -8.24
N LYS A 232 22.78 -3.33 -8.53
CA LYS A 232 23.16 -2.27 -9.48
C LYS A 232 23.50 -2.78 -10.88
N PHE A 233 22.82 -3.83 -11.31
CA PHE A 233 22.95 -4.35 -12.67
C PHE A 233 22.14 -3.51 -13.67
N GLY A 234 22.57 -3.58 -14.93
CA GLY A 234 21.87 -2.90 -16.03
C GLY A 234 20.62 -3.64 -16.50
N PRO A 235 19.83 -3.00 -17.38
CA PRO A 235 18.59 -3.56 -17.93
C PRO A 235 18.80 -4.84 -18.77
N ASP A 236 20.00 -5.08 -19.25
CA ASP A 236 20.33 -6.28 -20.03
C ASP A 236 20.28 -7.54 -19.15
N VAL A 237 20.77 -7.45 -17.91
CA VAL A 237 20.65 -8.55 -16.91
C VAL A 237 19.18 -8.83 -16.59
N GLU A 238 18.39 -7.78 -16.41
CA GLU A 238 16.97 -7.92 -16.15
C GLU A 238 16.23 -8.61 -17.30
N ARG A 239 16.55 -8.23 -18.54
CA ARG A 239 15.97 -8.82 -19.74
C ARG A 239 16.31 -10.30 -19.87
N ASN A 240 17.60 -10.65 -19.73
CA ASN A 240 18.04 -12.03 -19.81
C ASN A 240 17.46 -12.88 -18.68
N ALA A 241 17.47 -12.37 -17.45
CA ALA A 241 16.88 -13.04 -16.30
C ALA A 241 15.35 -13.25 -16.48
N SER A 242 14.65 -12.28 -17.06
CA SER A 242 13.24 -12.41 -17.41
C SER A 242 13.01 -13.54 -18.44
N GLY A 243 13.91 -13.69 -19.40
CA GLY A 243 13.89 -14.80 -20.37
C GLY A 243 14.01 -16.16 -19.68
N TYR A 244 14.96 -16.30 -18.74
CA TYR A 244 15.09 -17.52 -17.93
C TYR A 244 13.84 -17.80 -17.12
N LEU A 245 13.25 -16.77 -16.46
CA LEU A 245 12.05 -16.94 -15.67
C LEU A 245 10.82 -17.31 -16.50
N THR A 246 10.72 -16.82 -17.74
CA THR A 246 9.64 -17.20 -18.64
C THR A 246 9.74 -18.69 -18.98
N LYS A 247 10.92 -19.16 -19.40
CA LYS A 247 11.15 -20.58 -19.68
C LYS A 247 10.95 -21.47 -18.45
N ALA A 248 11.45 -21.03 -17.26
CA ALA A 248 11.23 -21.74 -16.02
C ALA A 248 9.75 -21.82 -15.62
N THR A 249 8.95 -20.85 -16.04
CA THR A 249 7.50 -20.85 -15.83
C THR A 249 6.81 -21.82 -16.81
N ASP A 250 7.21 -21.80 -18.08
CA ASP A 250 6.64 -22.66 -19.14
C ASP A 250 6.96 -24.16 -18.87
N GLU A 251 8.13 -24.45 -18.33
CA GLU A 251 8.55 -25.80 -17.94
C GLU A 251 8.16 -26.17 -16.48
N GLU A 252 7.38 -25.33 -15.82
CA GLU A 252 6.88 -25.54 -14.45
C GLU A 252 7.98 -25.73 -13.40
N LEU A 253 9.23 -25.40 -13.70
CA LEU A 253 10.39 -25.58 -12.79
C LEU A 253 10.33 -24.68 -11.54
N HIS A 254 9.48 -23.69 -11.53
CA HIS A 254 9.26 -22.80 -10.38
C HIS A 254 8.33 -23.40 -9.33
N ILE A 255 7.58 -24.47 -9.65
CA ILE A 255 6.60 -25.08 -8.76
C ILE A 255 7.29 -25.71 -7.55
N GLY A 256 6.79 -25.42 -6.36
CA GLY A 256 7.36 -25.93 -5.10
C GLY A 256 8.65 -25.26 -4.66
N LYS A 257 9.19 -24.31 -5.43
CA LYS A 257 10.39 -23.55 -5.10
C LYS A 257 10.01 -22.16 -4.54
N HIS A 258 10.90 -21.58 -3.73
CA HIS A 258 10.68 -20.23 -3.23
C HIS A 258 10.84 -19.21 -4.38
N PRO A 259 9.87 -18.31 -4.63
CA PRO A 259 9.89 -17.43 -5.80
C PRO A 259 11.11 -16.51 -5.87
N ALA A 260 11.53 -15.93 -4.72
CA ALA A 260 12.73 -15.12 -4.65
C ALA A 260 14.00 -15.91 -4.98
N ALA A 261 14.06 -17.20 -4.60
CA ALA A 261 15.20 -18.06 -4.92
C ALA A 261 15.31 -18.35 -6.42
N VAL A 262 14.18 -18.60 -7.09
CA VAL A 262 14.14 -18.80 -8.54
C VAL A 262 14.55 -17.52 -9.26
N ALA A 263 14.05 -16.35 -8.82
CA ALA A 263 14.44 -15.04 -9.36
C ALA A 263 15.94 -14.77 -9.18
N ALA A 264 16.47 -14.98 -7.97
CA ALA A 264 17.89 -14.81 -7.66
C ALA A 264 18.78 -15.69 -8.55
N THR A 265 18.38 -16.96 -8.74
CA THR A 265 19.14 -17.87 -9.57
C THR A 265 19.11 -17.46 -11.04
N ALA A 266 17.99 -16.94 -11.54
CA ALA A 266 17.89 -16.42 -12.91
C ALA A 266 18.76 -15.17 -13.11
N VAL A 267 18.81 -14.26 -12.12
CA VAL A 267 19.71 -13.09 -12.16
C VAL A 267 21.18 -13.53 -12.15
N TYR A 268 21.52 -14.51 -11.32
CA TYR A 268 22.87 -15.06 -11.26
C TYR A 268 23.29 -15.68 -12.60
N ALA A 269 22.42 -16.48 -13.22
CA ALA A 269 22.68 -17.08 -14.54
C ALA A 269 22.84 -16.02 -15.61
N ALA A 270 21.94 -15.04 -15.66
CA ALA A 270 21.99 -13.93 -16.62
C ALA A 270 23.26 -13.07 -16.48
N ALA A 271 23.73 -12.83 -15.27
CA ALA A 271 24.96 -12.08 -15.04
C ALA A 271 26.21 -12.86 -15.53
N ILE A 272 26.21 -14.18 -15.37
CA ILE A 272 27.29 -15.04 -15.88
C ILE A 272 27.29 -15.03 -17.42
N ASP A 273 26.14 -15.14 -18.07
CA ASP A 273 26.03 -15.13 -19.53
C ASP A 273 26.49 -13.81 -20.17
N LEU A 274 26.41 -12.73 -19.41
CA LEU A 274 26.90 -11.40 -19.81
C LEU A 274 28.35 -11.13 -19.37
N ASP A 275 29.06 -12.14 -18.87
CA ASP A 275 30.43 -12.03 -18.37
C ASP A 275 30.61 -10.93 -17.30
N LEU A 276 29.54 -10.66 -16.52
CA LEU A 276 29.59 -9.67 -15.45
C LEU A 276 30.16 -10.28 -14.16
N PRO A 277 30.97 -9.51 -13.41
CA PRO A 277 31.47 -9.98 -12.11
C PRO A 277 30.30 -10.10 -11.12
N VAL A 278 29.93 -11.33 -10.79
CA VAL A 278 28.86 -11.63 -9.85
C VAL A 278 29.29 -12.64 -8.80
N ASN A 279 28.93 -12.37 -7.54
CA ASN A 279 29.14 -13.27 -6.42
C ASN A 279 27.81 -13.88 -5.99
N GLN A 280 27.76 -15.20 -5.85
CA GLN A 280 26.57 -15.89 -5.34
C GLN A 280 26.10 -15.37 -3.98
N GLN A 281 27.04 -14.96 -3.11
CA GLN A 281 26.71 -14.41 -1.81
C GLN A 281 25.98 -13.06 -1.94
N ALA A 282 26.46 -12.16 -2.80
CA ALA A 282 25.81 -10.87 -3.03
C ALA A 282 24.37 -11.04 -3.57
N VAL A 283 24.18 -12.00 -4.50
CA VAL A 283 22.84 -12.30 -5.03
C VAL A 283 21.95 -12.94 -3.97
N ALA A 284 22.52 -13.78 -3.12
CA ALA A 284 21.78 -14.42 -2.02
C ALA A 284 21.30 -13.39 -0.99
N GLU A 285 22.14 -12.42 -0.65
CA GLU A 285 21.82 -11.31 0.25
C GLU A 285 20.73 -10.40 -0.35
N ALA A 286 20.89 -10.01 -1.62
CA ALA A 286 19.90 -9.18 -2.32
C ALA A 286 18.51 -9.82 -2.43
N ALA A 287 18.44 -11.14 -2.53
CA ALA A 287 17.19 -11.88 -2.63
C ALA A 287 16.69 -12.43 -1.28
N ASP A 288 17.46 -12.25 -0.21
CA ASP A 288 17.19 -12.80 1.12
C ASP A 288 16.99 -14.32 1.10
N VAL A 289 17.90 -15.01 0.44
CA VAL A 289 17.96 -16.47 0.29
C VAL A 289 19.31 -17.03 0.64
N SER A 290 19.44 -18.33 0.84
CA SER A 290 20.75 -18.93 1.09
C SER A 290 21.52 -19.19 -0.22
N THR A 291 22.86 -19.07 -0.18
CA THR A 291 23.74 -19.42 -1.31
C THR A 291 23.56 -20.88 -1.75
N VAL A 292 23.30 -21.78 -0.80
CA VAL A 292 23.02 -23.20 -1.08
C VAL A 292 21.76 -23.35 -1.93
N THR A 293 20.76 -22.50 -1.72
CA THR A 293 19.52 -22.54 -2.51
C THR A 293 19.79 -22.11 -3.95
N ILE A 294 20.59 -21.04 -4.16
CA ILE A 294 20.97 -20.59 -5.50
C ILE A 294 21.79 -21.70 -6.21
N SER A 295 22.80 -22.25 -5.54
CA SER A 295 23.63 -23.33 -6.11
C SER A 295 22.81 -24.56 -6.53
N ARG A 296 21.80 -24.92 -5.72
CA ARG A 296 20.93 -26.08 -6.01
C ARG A 296 20.08 -25.86 -7.26
N HIS A 297 19.56 -24.65 -7.46
CA HIS A 297 18.67 -24.34 -8.58
C HIS A 297 19.41 -23.87 -9.83
N TYR A 298 20.72 -23.56 -9.70
CA TYR A 298 21.48 -23.00 -10.81
C TYR A 298 21.60 -23.94 -12.00
N GLN A 299 21.80 -25.22 -11.77
CA GLN A 299 21.89 -26.20 -12.88
C GLN A 299 20.58 -26.29 -13.63
N ASP A 300 19.45 -26.40 -12.92
CA ASP A 300 18.12 -26.48 -13.51
C ASP A 300 17.83 -25.25 -14.41
N ILE A 301 18.21 -24.05 -13.93
CA ILE A 301 17.96 -22.80 -14.67
C ILE A 301 18.93 -22.61 -15.82
N ARG A 302 20.20 -23.01 -15.69
CA ARG A 302 21.19 -22.89 -16.75
C ARG A 302 20.87 -23.77 -17.97
N GLU A 303 20.23 -24.92 -17.77
CA GLU A 303 19.79 -25.78 -18.86
C GLU A 303 18.71 -25.12 -19.73
N LEU A 304 18.02 -24.10 -19.19
CA LEU A 304 17.03 -23.29 -19.87
C LEU A 304 17.63 -22.14 -20.72
N SER A 305 18.92 -22.12 -21.03
CA SER A 305 19.61 -21.02 -21.68
C SER A 305 18.71 -20.20 -22.61
N PRO A 306 18.57 -18.86 -22.45
CA PRO A 306 17.84 -18.04 -23.40
C PRO A 306 18.58 -18.12 -24.75
N ALA A 307 17.83 -18.43 -25.80
CA ALA A 307 18.34 -18.48 -27.18
C ALA A 307 18.66 -17.08 -27.67
#